data_5e2c4964c61f22e556798657146d5412
#
_entry.id   5e2c4964c61f22e556798657146d5412
#
_cell.length_a   1.000
_cell.length_b   1.000
_cell.length_c   1.000
_cell.angle_alpha   90.00
_cell.angle_beta   90.00
_cell.angle_gamma   90.00
#
_symmetry.space_group_name_H-M   'P 1'
#
loop_
_entity.id
_entity.type
_entity.pdbx_description
1 polymer ?
#
loop_
_entity_poly.entity_id
_entity_poly.type
_entity_poly.pdbx_seq_one_letter_code
_entity_poly.pdbx_strand_id
1 'polypeptide(L)'
;MSTVSPETSRKLAGYHQQQGSQYVSSPVFQRPDAAAAQKLNVLSSGPIDAKERVKPVQEALGQRVFDIGEEPGNANVIKLGGNFMIMAAMEAMAESFNLAEKNGIDRQLAAEVYASTLFNCTVYQGYGR
;
A
#
# COMPACT_ATOMS: atom_id res chain seq x y z
N MET A 1 6.65 10.18 3.24
CA MET A 1 5.66 9.08 3.10
C MET A 1 5.07 9.06 1.69
N SER A 2 5.91 8.92 0.69
CA SER A 2 5.50 8.97 -0.73
C SER A 2 5.70 7.64 -1.43
N THR A 3 4.94 7.39 -2.48
CA THR A 3 5.14 6.24 -3.36
C THR A 3 6.11 6.66 -4.47
N VAL A 4 7.34 6.22 -4.34
CA VAL A 4 8.42 6.48 -5.31
C VAL A 4 9.10 5.16 -5.67
N SER A 5 9.95 5.16 -6.71
CA SER A 5 10.73 3.97 -7.05
C SER A 5 11.76 3.65 -5.96
N PRO A 6 12.15 2.38 -5.80
CA PRO A 6 13.24 2.00 -4.89
C PRO A 6 14.55 2.75 -5.21
N GLU A 7 14.85 2.97 -6.47
CA GLU A 7 16.01 3.74 -6.91
C GLU A 7 15.96 5.19 -6.43
N THR A 8 14.80 5.84 -6.52
CA THR A 8 14.62 7.20 -6.00
C THR A 8 14.89 7.25 -4.50
N SER A 9 14.38 6.30 -3.72
CA SER A 9 14.66 6.23 -2.28
C SER A 9 16.15 6.07 -1.98
N ARG A 10 16.87 5.23 -2.73
CA ARG A 10 18.34 5.08 -2.59
C ARG A 10 19.07 6.36 -2.90
N LYS A 11 18.71 7.07 -3.98
CA LYS A 11 19.30 8.37 -4.33
C LYS A 11 19.06 9.42 -3.24
N LEU A 12 17.83 9.52 -2.73
CA LEU A 12 17.49 10.43 -1.65
C LEU A 12 18.26 10.10 -0.37
N ALA A 13 18.38 8.83 -0.01
CA ALA A 13 19.18 8.40 1.14
C ALA A 13 20.64 8.84 0.99
N GLY A 14 21.23 8.68 -0.19
CA GLY A 14 22.59 9.13 -0.48
C GLY A 14 22.76 10.64 -0.35
N TYR A 15 21.83 11.43 -0.87
CA TYR A 15 21.87 12.89 -0.73
C TYR A 15 21.75 13.34 0.73
N HIS A 16 20.84 12.74 1.50
CA HIS A 16 20.72 13.03 2.93
C HIS A 16 21.99 12.67 3.69
N GLN A 17 22.58 11.51 3.42
CA GLN A 17 23.83 11.11 4.05
C GLN A 17 24.97 12.08 3.78
N GLN A 18 25.10 12.59 2.55
CA GLN A 18 26.10 13.59 2.19
C GLN A 18 25.94 14.92 2.94
N GLN A 19 24.71 15.23 3.35
CA GLN A 19 24.38 16.44 4.12
C GLN A 19 24.35 16.20 5.65
N GLY A 20 24.77 15.04 6.12
CA GLY A 20 24.77 14.69 7.55
C GLY A 20 23.37 14.42 8.13
N SER A 21 22.38 14.17 7.29
CA SER A 21 21.03 13.78 7.69
C SER A 21 20.71 12.33 7.28
N GLN A 22 19.63 11.78 7.80
CA GLN A 22 19.22 10.41 7.52
C GLN A 22 17.86 10.38 6.80
N TYR A 23 17.67 9.36 5.97
CA TYR A 23 16.45 9.14 5.20
C TYR A 23 15.78 7.83 5.63
N VAL A 24 14.47 7.89 5.89
CA VAL A 24 13.63 6.71 6.11
C VAL A 24 12.54 6.71 5.05
N SER A 25 12.44 5.63 4.28
CA SER A 25 11.33 5.42 3.38
C SER A 25 10.13 4.88 4.15
N SER A 26 8.99 5.57 4.04
CA SER A 26 7.82 5.26 4.87
C SER A 26 6.51 5.35 4.07
N PRO A 27 6.36 4.59 2.98
CA PRO A 27 5.09 4.52 2.25
C PRO A 27 4.01 3.83 3.09
N VAL A 28 2.76 4.07 2.74
CA VAL A 28 1.60 3.59 3.51
C VAL A 28 0.64 2.81 2.63
N PHE A 29 -0.08 1.87 3.24
CA PHE A 29 -1.27 1.24 2.69
C PHE A 29 -2.50 1.74 3.41
N GLN A 30 -3.59 1.80 2.75
CA GLN A 30 -4.95 2.20 3.08
C GLN A 30 -5.38 3.48 2.35
N ARG A 31 -6.66 3.78 2.42
CA ARG A 31 -7.33 4.91 1.77
C ARG A 31 -7.25 6.17 2.65
N PRO A 32 -7.55 7.36 2.10
CA PRO A 32 -7.48 8.62 2.84
C PRO A 32 -8.34 8.68 4.11
N ASP A 33 -9.49 8.01 4.13
CA ASP A 33 -10.35 7.88 5.31
C ASP A 33 -9.67 7.15 6.47
N ALA A 34 -8.86 6.13 6.16
CA ALA A 34 -8.04 5.45 7.17
C ALA A 34 -6.92 6.34 7.74
N ALA A 35 -6.42 7.31 6.96
CA ALA A 35 -5.44 8.27 7.45
C ALA A 35 -6.05 9.18 8.54
N ALA A 36 -7.25 9.71 8.30
CA ALA A 36 -7.98 10.51 9.27
C ALA A 36 -8.32 9.74 10.55
N ALA A 37 -8.51 8.42 10.45
CA ALA A 37 -8.83 7.54 11.57
C ALA A 37 -7.59 6.92 12.24
N GLN A 38 -6.36 7.31 11.88
CA GLN A 38 -5.09 6.74 12.37
C GLN A 38 -4.98 5.23 12.12
N LYS A 39 -5.54 4.75 11.00
CA LYS A 39 -5.60 3.31 10.65
C LYS A 39 -4.72 2.96 9.44
N LEU A 40 -3.71 3.76 9.14
CA LEU A 40 -2.76 3.43 8.09
C LEU A 40 -1.91 2.21 8.48
N ASN A 41 -1.54 1.41 7.49
CA ASN A 41 -0.44 0.46 7.62
C ASN A 41 0.82 1.12 7.06
N VAL A 42 1.79 1.39 7.92
CA VAL A 42 3.01 2.12 7.60
C VAL A 42 4.12 1.11 7.32
N LEU A 43 4.78 1.23 6.18
CA LEU A 43 6.02 0.50 5.90
C LEU A 43 7.19 1.39 6.32
N SER A 44 8.29 0.80 6.80
CA SER A 44 9.45 1.56 7.25
C SER A 44 10.74 0.86 6.84
N SER A 45 11.59 1.54 6.08
CA SER A 45 12.93 1.06 5.75
C SER A 45 13.96 2.18 5.80
N GLY A 46 15.18 1.86 6.25
CA GLY A 46 16.27 2.80 6.45
C GLY A 46 17.12 2.46 7.68
N PRO A 47 18.09 3.31 8.07
CA PRO A 47 18.94 3.08 9.22
C PRO A 47 18.15 2.84 10.51
N ILE A 48 18.60 1.90 11.34
CA ILE A 48 17.90 1.48 12.56
C ILE A 48 17.62 2.68 13.48
N ASP A 49 18.64 3.47 13.78
CA ASP A 49 18.54 4.64 14.64
C ASP A 49 17.59 5.72 14.08
N ALA A 50 17.59 5.92 12.77
CA ALA A 50 16.65 6.82 12.11
C ALA A 50 15.20 6.31 12.20
N LYS A 51 14.99 4.99 12.00
CA LYS A 51 13.66 4.38 12.14
C LYS A 51 13.13 4.51 13.58
N GLU A 52 13.99 4.28 14.58
CA GLU A 52 13.61 4.46 15.99
C GLU A 52 13.19 5.90 16.30
N ARG A 53 13.91 6.88 15.78
CA ARG A 53 13.59 8.31 15.97
C ARG A 53 12.26 8.73 15.36
N VAL A 54 11.87 8.18 14.21
CA VAL A 54 10.61 8.52 13.53
C VAL A 54 9.43 7.63 13.94
N LYS A 55 9.69 6.55 14.65
CA LYS A 55 8.68 5.57 15.07
C LYS A 55 7.49 6.19 15.79
N PRO A 56 7.66 7.11 16.76
CA PRO A 56 6.51 7.74 17.42
C PRO A 56 5.59 8.48 16.44
N VAL A 57 6.15 9.11 15.40
CA VAL A 57 5.36 9.78 14.36
C VAL A 57 4.62 8.75 13.49
N GLN A 58 5.28 7.66 13.11
CA GLN A 58 4.67 6.58 12.34
C GLN A 58 3.51 5.92 13.10
N GLU A 59 3.68 5.69 14.40
CA GLU A 59 2.65 5.12 15.29
C GLU A 59 1.47 6.08 15.51
N ALA A 60 1.71 7.37 15.52
CA ALA A 60 0.65 8.38 15.59
C ALA A 60 -0.22 8.44 14.32
N LEU A 61 0.32 8.03 13.16
CA LEU A 61 -0.37 8.05 11.87
C LEU A 61 -1.03 6.72 11.51
N GLY A 62 -0.53 5.62 12.06
CA GLY A 62 -0.92 4.29 11.65
C GLY A 62 -1.30 3.36 12.81
N GLN A 63 -2.09 2.35 12.47
CA GLN A 63 -2.43 1.27 13.41
C GLN A 63 -1.31 0.23 13.54
N ARG A 64 -0.42 0.17 12.55
CA ARG A 64 0.71 -0.77 12.54
C ARG A 64 1.87 -0.23 11.70
N VAL A 65 3.08 -0.41 12.19
CA VAL A 65 4.33 -0.13 11.48
C VAL A 65 5.03 -1.45 11.17
N PHE A 66 5.36 -1.66 9.89
CA PHE A 66 6.10 -2.84 9.42
C PHE A 66 7.55 -2.42 9.14
N ASP A 67 8.49 -3.02 9.84
CA ASP A 67 9.91 -2.86 9.57
C ASP A 67 10.31 -3.73 8.36
N ILE A 68 10.77 -3.09 7.29
CA ILE A 68 11.19 -3.74 6.04
C ILE A 68 12.73 -3.76 5.90
N GLY A 69 13.43 -3.53 6.98
CA GLY A 69 14.89 -3.60 7.03
C GLY A 69 15.59 -2.26 6.80
N GLU A 70 16.90 -2.33 6.61
CA GLU A 70 17.75 -1.13 6.59
C GLU A 70 17.93 -0.51 5.20
N GLU A 71 17.72 -1.28 4.15
CA GLU A 71 17.85 -0.80 2.76
C GLU A 71 16.70 0.18 2.42
N PRO A 72 16.99 1.46 2.11
CA PRO A 72 15.95 2.49 1.94
C PRO A 72 14.89 2.18 0.88
N GLY A 73 15.25 1.42 -0.15
CA GLY A 73 14.35 1.06 -1.23
C GLY A 73 13.35 -0.05 -0.89
N ASN A 74 13.58 -0.82 0.18
CA ASN A 74 12.80 -2.03 0.47
C ASN A 74 11.32 -1.75 0.72
N ALA A 75 10.99 -0.73 1.49
CA ALA A 75 9.61 -0.35 1.74
C ALA A 75 8.87 0.03 0.44
N ASN A 76 9.57 0.64 -0.51
CA ASN A 76 9.01 0.99 -1.82
C ASN A 76 8.78 -0.24 -2.70
N VAL A 77 9.64 -1.25 -2.64
CA VAL A 77 9.42 -2.53 -3.34
C VAL A 77 8.11 -3.16 -2.88
N ILE A 78 7.91 -3.28 -1.57
CA ILE A 78 6.68 -3.84 -1.00
C ILE A 78 5.46 -2.99 -1.37
N LYS A 79 5.58 -1.66 -1.31
CA LYS A 79 4.50 -0.74 -1.68
C LYS A 79 4.10 -0.90 -3.15
N LEU A 80 5.06 -0.94 -4.06
CA LEU A 80 4.80 -1.08 -5.49
C LEU A 80 4.22 -2.45 -5.82
N GLY A 81 4.71 -3.52 -5.19
CA GLY A 81 4.14 -4.87 -5.32
C GLY A 81 2.68 -4.91 -4.88
N GLY A 82 2.34 -4.31 -3.74
CA GLY A 82 0.96 -4.21 -3.26
C GLY A 82 0.06 -3.40 -4.22
N ASN A 83 0.56 -2.29 -4.75
CA ASN A 83 -0.18 -1.52 -5.75
C ASN A 83 -0.42 -2.33 -7.04
N PHE A 84 0.58 -3.09 -7.51
CA PHE A 84 0.41 -4.01 -8.63
C PHE A 84 -0.69 -5.03 -8.38
N MET A 85 -0.72 -5.65 -7.20
CA MET A 85 -1.77 -6.61 -6.83
C MET A 85 -3.17 -5.97 -6.83
N ILE A 86 -3.30 -4.73 -6.35
CA ILE A 86 -4.57 -3.98 -6.40
C ILE A 86 -5.00 -3.75 -7.85
N MET A 87 -4.10 -3.29 -8.71
CA MET A 87 -4.40 -3.04 -10.13
C MET A 87 -4.78 -4.33 -10.86
N ALA A 88 -4.08 -5.44 -10.60
CA ALA A 88 -4.40 -6.74 -11.16
C ALA A 88 -5.78 -7.24 -10.70
N ALA A 89 -6.13 -7.04 -9.42
CA ALA A 89 -7.45 -7.36 -8.90
C ALA A 89 -8.56 -6.52 -9.54
N MET A 90 -8.32 -5.23 -9.77
CA MET A 90 -9.27 -4.35 -10.47
C MET A 90 -9.51 -4.81 -11.90
N GLU A 91 -8.46 -5.18 -12.64
CA GLU A 91 -8.57 -5.73 -13.99
C GLU A 91 -9.35 -7.04 -14.00
N ALA A 92 -9.02 -7.97 -13.10
CA ALA A 92 -9.74 -9.24 -12.98
C ALA A 92 -11.24 -9.03 -12.66
N MET A 93 -11.58 -8.07 -11.80
CA MET A 93 -12.97 -7.71 -11.52
C MET A 93 -13.66 -7.13 -12.76
N ALA A 94 -13.01 -6.22 -13.47
CA ALA A 94 -13.58 -5.60 -14.67
C ALA A 94 -13.92 -6.65 -15.73
N GLU A 95 -13.00 -7.58 -16.01
CA GLU A 95 -13.24 -8.68 -16.95
C GLU A 95 -14.35 -9.63 -16.48
N SER A 96 -14.38 -9.97 -15.19
CA SER A 96 -15.41 -10.86 -14.64
C SER A 96 -16.81 -10.23 -14.67
N PHE A 97 -16.92 -8.95 -14.39
CA PHE A 97 -18.19 -8.21 -14.47
C PHE A 97 -18.66 -8.06 -15.92
N ASN A 98 -17.76 -7.77 -16.85
CA ASN A 98 -18.05 -7.70 -18.27
C ASN A 98 -18.56 -9.06 -18.80
N LEU A 99 -17.97 -10.17 -18.35
CA LEU A 99 -18.43 -11.51 -18.67
C LEU A 99 -19.87 -11.75 -18.16
N ALA A 100 -20.16 -11.37 -16.93
CA ALA A 100 -21.49 -11.50 -16.34
C ALA A 100 -22.54 -10.69 -17.14
N GLU A 101 -22.27 -9.42 -17.41
CA GLU A 101 -23.17 -8.53 -18.17
C GLU A 101 -23.43 -9.03 -19.59
N LYS A 102 -22.43 -9.54 -20.29
CA LYS A 102 -22.58 -10.14 -21.63
C LYS A 102 -23.45 -11.41 -21.63
N ASN A 103 -23.61 -12.04 -20.49
CA ASN A 103 -24.48 -13.21 -20.32
C ASN A 103 -25.82 -12.85 -19.64
N GLY A 104 -26.18 -11.57 -19.55
CA GLY A 104 -27.44 -11.10 -19.01
C GLY A 104 -27.53 -11.16 -17.47
N ILE A 105 -26.40 -11.29 -16.79
CA ILE A 105 -26.32 -11.30 -15.32
C ILE A 105 -26.02 -9.89 -14.84
N ASP A 106 -26.79 -9.43 -13.85
CA ASP A 106 -26.58 -8.12 -13.25
C ASP A 106 -25.20 -8.01 -12.61
N ARG A 107 -24.48 -6.92 -12.91
CA ARG A 107 -23.14 -6.65 -12.40
C ARG A 107 -23.09 -6.61 -10.87
N GLN A 108 -24.13 -6.03 -10.23
CA GLN A 108 -24.17 -5.90 -8.78
C GLN A 108 -24.36 -7.28 -8.13
N LEU A 109 -25.19 -8.14 -8.72
CA LEU A 109 -25.33 -9.52 -8.27
C LEU A 109 -24.01 -10.28 -8.38
N ALA A 110 -23.30 -10.17 -9.50
CA ALA A 110 -21.98 -10.79 -9.66
C ALA A 110 -20.98 -10.28 -8.60
N ALA A 111 -20.94 -8.97 -8.36
CA ALA A 111 -20.08 -8.36 -7.34
C ALA A 111 -20.43 -8.87 -5.93
N GLU A 112 -21.71 -8.97 -5.59
CA GLU A 112 -22.16 -9.50 -4.30
C GLU A 112 -21.72 -10.96 -4.11
N VAL A 113 -21.94 -11.82 -5.11
CA VAL A 113 -21.54 -13.23 -5.05
C VAL A 113 -20.04 -13.37 -4.84
N TYR A 114 -19.21 -12.63 -5.60
CA TYR A 114 -17.77 -12.72 -5.46
C TYR A 114 -17.28 -12.18 -4.11
N ALA A 115 -17.76 -11.01 -3.69
CA ALA A 115 -17.32 -10.36 -2.45
C ALA A 115 -17.82 -11.06 -1.18
N SER A 116 -18.91 -11.81 -1.24
CA SER A 116 -19.44 -12.58 -0.10
C SER A 116 -18.90 -14.00 0.02
N THR A 117 -18.16 -14.47 -0.98
CA THR A 117 -17.63 -15.84 -1.03
C THR A 117 -16.09 -15.87 -1.00
N LEU A 118 -15.45 -16.16 -2.13
CA LEU A 118 -14.01 -16.39 -2.22
C LEU A 118 -13.17 -15.10 -2.11
N PHE A 119 -13.75 -13.94 -2.44
CA PHE A 119 -13.05 -12.67 -2.51
C PHE A 119 -13.49 -11.70 -1.41
N ASN A 120 -13.78 -12.24 -0.23
CA ASN A 120 -14.17 -11.45 0.94
C ASN A 120 -12.95 -10.76 1.58
N CYS A 121 -12.46 -9.72 0.92
CA CYS A 121 -11.37 -8.90 1.45
C CYS A 121 -11.51 -7.43 1.03
N THR A 122 -10.77 -6.56 1.69
CA THR A 122 -10.84 -5.10 1.52
C THR A 122 -10.70 -4.65 0.07
N VAL A 123 -9.82 -5.30 -0.71
CA VAL A 123 -9.58 -4.92 -2.12
C VAL A 123 -10.84 -5.17 -2.96
N TYR A 124 -11.38 -6.38 -2.93
CA TYR A 124 -12.54 -6.73 -3.75
C TYR A 124 -13.82 -6.04 -3.28
N GLN A 125 -14.00 -5.87 -1.97
CA GLN A 125 -15.15 -5.15 -1.42
C GLN A 125 -15.08 -3.63 -1.68
N GLY A 126 -13.89 -3.06 -1.64
CA GLY A 126 -13.68 -1.61 -1.76
C GLY A 126 -13.60 -1.09 -3.18
N TYR A 127 -13.14 -1.89 -4.13
CA TYR A 127 -12.96 -1.50 -5.54
C TYR A 127 -13.95 -2.19 -6.50
N GLY A 128 -14.69 -3.20 -6.05
CA GLY A 128 -15.69 -3.93 -6.86
C GLY A 128 -17.10 -3.30 -6.87
N ARG A 129 -17.30 -2.16 -6.22
CA ARG A 129 -18.59 -1.47 -6.13
C ARG A 129 -18.64 -0.25 -7.03
#